data_c6a7a4e7818f8acecbb3fcf492a3fcb5
#
_entry.id   c6a7a4e7818f8acecbb3fcf492a3fcb5
#
_cell.length_a   1.000
_cell.length_b   1.000
_cell.length_c   1.000
_cell.angle_alpha   90.00
_cell.angle_beta   90.00
_cell.angle_gamma   90.00
#
_symmetry.space_group_name_H-M   'P 1'
#
loop_
_entity.id
_entity.type
_entity.pdbx_description
1 polymer ?
#
loop_
_entity_poly.entity_id
_entity_poly.type
_entity_poly.pdbx_seq_one_letter_code
_entity_poly.pdbx_strand_id
1 'polypeptide(L)'
;MLTVIRSGCKINLYLHVGERLPDGYHSIDSVFLQLEKPYDVLELSSGVGSHEGIVVSFYDASEKSPAPLSDISTVSNTLTRAYEWYASQTGFRPRLLLRVYKGVTRGAGLGGGSANAATLLKYLQSEAGKNGIPELPQDVLLHE
;
A
#
# COMPACT_ATOMS: atom_id res chain seq x y z
N MET A 1 -6.11 4.25 -17.98
CA MET A 1 -5.30 3.01 -18.15
C MET A 1 -5.52 2.13 -16.93
N LEU A 2 -5.69 0.83 -17.13
CA LEU A 2 -5.87 -0.16 -16.06
C LEU A 2 -4.56 -0.91 -15.83
N THR A 3 -4.12 -0.98 -14.57
CA THR A 3 -2.94 -1.74 -14.15
C THR A 3 -3.34 -2.68 -13.01
N VAL A 4 -2.91 -3.94 -13.09
CA VAL A 4 -3.19 -4.95 -12.05
C VAL A 4 -1.87 -5.45 -11.48
N ILE A 5 -1.70 -5.34 -10.16
CA ILE A 5 -0.46 -5.70 -9.46
C ILE A 5 -0.79 -6.64 -8.29
N ARG A 6 0.02 -7.69 -8.12
CA ARG A 6 -0.02 -8.52 -6.92
C ARG A 6 0.87 -7.93 -5.84
N SER A 7 0.37 -7.88 -4.63
CA SER A 7 1.08 -7.43 -3.45
C SER A 7 1.16 -8.59 -2.45
N GLY A 8 2.36 -9.10 -2.21
CA GLY A 8 2.59 -10.25 -1.33
C GLY A 8 2.49 -9.90 0.15
N CYS A 9 3.07 -10.75 0.97
CA CYS A 9 3.10 -10.59 2.42
C CYS A 9 4.47 -11.01 2.98
N LYS A 10 4.62 -10.99 4.30
CA LYS A 10 5.84 -11.42 4.98
C LYS A 10 5.51 -12.28 6.20
N ILE A 11 6.46 -13.09 6.63
CA ILE A 11 6.48 -13.70 7.95
C ILE A 11 7.75 -13.26 8.69
N ASN A 12 7.66 -13.09 10.01
CA ASN A 12 8.83 -12.88 10.82
C ASN A 12 9.41 -14.26 11.20
N LEU A 13 10.66 -14.50 10.84
CA LEU A 13 11.42 -15.65 11.27
C LEU A 13 11.99 -15.42 12.68
N TYR A 14 12.26 -14.17 12.99
CA TYR A 14 12.69 -13.69 14.30
C TYR A 14 12.09 -12.31 14.53
N LEU A 15 11.67 -12.01 15.75
CA LEU A 15 11.19 -10.71 16.16
C LEU A 15 11.55 -10.47 17.62
N HIS A 16 12.34 -9.46 17.88
CA HIS A 16 12.61 -8.93 19.21
C HIS A 16 12.09 -7.51 19.31
N VAL A 17 11.25 -7.26 20.31
CA VAL A 17 10.74 -5.93 20.62
C VAL A 17 11.61 -5.36 21.75
N GLY A 18 12.39 -4.34 21.43
CA GLY A 18 13.30 -3.69 22.35
C GLY A 18 12.66 -2.58 23.17
N GLU A 19 13.49 -1.64 23.59
CA GLU A 19 13.07 -0.52 24.44
C GLU A 19 12.10 0.42 23.73
N ARG A 20 11.26 1.08 24.52
CA ARG A 20 10.37 2.12 24.03
C ARG A 20 11.16 3.39 23.69
N LEU A 21 10.98 3.88 22.48
CA LEU A 21 11.63 5.09 21.99
C LEU A 21 10.87 6.35 22.44
N PRO A 22 11.53 7.54 22.41
CA PRO A 22 10.90 8.80 22.80
C PRO A 22 9.66 9.17 21.98
N ASP A 23 9.55 8.69 20.74
CA ASP A 23 8.40 8.86 19.85
C ASP A 23 7.20 7.96 20.20
N GLY A 24 7.36 7.09 21.19
CA GLY A 24 6.33 6.17 21.68
C GLY A 24 6.33 4.79 21.00
N TYR A 25 7.16 4.59 19.98
CA TYR A 25 7.39 3.30 19.33
C TYR A 25 8.43 2.47 20.09
N HIS A 26 8.57 1.22 19.71
CA HIS A 26 9.60 0.31 20.23
C HIS A 26 10.66 0.07 19.17
N SER A 27 11.92 -0.06 19.57
CA SER A 27 12.94 -0.59 18.70
C SER A 27 12.60 -2.04 18.34
N ILE A 28 12.80 -2.42 17.11
CA ILE A 28 12.51 -3.77 16.63
C ILE A 28 13.77 -4.33 15.98
N ASP A 29 14.14 -5.55 16.39
CA ASP A 29 15.14 -6.36 15.71
C ASP A 29 14.43 -7.57 15.11
N SER A 30 14.46 -7.70 13.79
CA SER A 30 13.64 -8.68 13.10
C SER A 30 14.32 -9.22 11.85
N VAL A 31 14.14 -10.52 11.63
CA VAL A 31 14.41 -11.18 10.35
C VAL A 31 13.08 -11.63 9.77
N PHE A 32 12.75 -11.19 8.57
CA PHE A 32 11.53 -11.58 7.91
C PHE A 32 11.79 -12.20 6.54
N LEU A 33 10.88 -13.07 6.15
CA LEU A 33 10.84 -13.68 4.82
C LEU A 33 9.65 -13.12 4.06
N GLN A 34 9.93 -12.54 2.89
CA GLN A 34 8.89 -12.12 1.96
C GLN A 34 8.27 -13.34 1.27
N LEU A 35 6.95 -13.37 1.19
CA LEU A 35 6.18 -14.42 0.55
C LEU A 35 5.41 -13.85 -0.64
N GLU A 36 5.40 -14.60 -1.74
CA GLU A 36 4.58 -14.27 -2.90
C GLU A 36 3.11 -14.67 -2.71
N LYS A 37 2.86 -15.62 -1.80
CA LYS A 37 1.51 -16.12 -1.46
C LYS A 37 1.38 -16.25 0.06
N PRO A 38 0.19 -15.94 0.63
CA PRO A 38 -0.95 -15.31 -0.03
C PRO A 38 -0.63 -13.89 -0.51
N TYR A 39 -1.44 -13.34 -1.40
CA TYR A 39 -1.28 -11.99 -1.92
C TYR A 39 -2.61 -11.24 -2.01
N ASP A 40 -2.54 -9.91 -1.97
CA ASP A 40 -3.62 -9.02 -2.38
C ASP A 40 -3.46 -8.66 -3.86
N VAL A 41 -4.57 -8.31 -4.51
CA VAL A 41 -4.55 -7.79 -5.87
C VAL A 41 -4.97 -6.32 -5.83
N LEU A 42 -4.11 -5.45 -6.37
CA LEU A 42 -4.36 -4.03 -6.55
C LEU A 42 -4.72 -3.77 -8.02
N GLU A 43 -5.93 -3.30 -8.25
CA GLU A 43 -6.42 -2.88 -9.56
C GLU A 43 -6.47 -1.35 -9.60
N LEU A 44 -5.56 -0.74 -10.35
CA LEU A 44 -5.40 0.70 -10.44
C LEU A 44 -5.90 1.21 -11.80
N SER A 45 -6.88 2.12 -11.77
CA SER A 45 -7.37 2.82 -12.96
C SER A 45 -7.00 4.29 -12.86
N SER A 46 -6.16 4.78 -13.79
CA SER A 46 -5.74 6.17 -13.86
C SER A 46 -6.59 6.98 -14.83
N GLY A 47 -6.87 8.24 -14.48
CA GLY A 47 -7.60 9.18 -15.32
C GLY A 47 -9.10 8.91 -15.45
N VAL A 48 -9.67 8.01 -14.65
CA VAL A 48 -11.08 7.63 -14.69
C VAL A 48 -11.86 8.35 -13.59
N GLY A 49 -13.08 8.77 -13.89
CA GLY A 49 -13.99 9.43 -12.95
C GLY A 49 -13.79 10.93 -12.82
N SER A 50 -14.68 11.59 -12.07
CA SER A 50 -14.70 13.05 -11.82
C SER A 50 -14.08 13.43 -10.46
N HIS A 51 -13.59 12.45 -9.67
CA HIS A 51 -12.96 12.70 -8.37
C HIS A 51 -11.54 13.25 -8.53
N GLU A 52 -11.07 13.98 -7.53
CA GLU A 52 -9.67 14.37 -7.41
C GLU A 52 -8.94 13.39 -6.48
N GLY A 53 -7.64 13.17 -6.73
CA GLY A 53 -6.79 12.32 -5.92
C GLY A 53 -7.10 10.83 -6.04
N ILE A 54 -7.09 10.12 -4.92
CA ILE A 54 -7.29 8.66 -4.87
C ILE A 54 -8.64 8.31 -4.23
N VAL A 55 -9.33 7.34 -4.85
CA VAL A 55 -10.48 6.66 -4.27
C VAL A 55 -10.13 5.19 -4.09
N VAL A 56 -10.23 4.69 -2.87
CA VAL A 56 -9.88 3.30 -2.51
C VAL A 56 -11.13 2.53 -2.12
N SER A 57 -11.24 1.30 -2.62
CA SER A 57 -12.27 0.34 -2.21
C SER A 57 -11.65 -1.02 -1.96
N PHE A 58 -12.23 -1.77 -1.01
CA PHE A 58 -11.70 -3.06 -0.57
C PHE A 58 -12.75 -4.16 -0.79
N TYR A 59 -12.28 -5.32 -1.22
CA TYR A 59 -13.09 -6.49 -1.53
C TYR A 59 -12.46 -7.76 -0.93
N ASP A 60 -13.29 -8.73 -0.58
CA ASP A 60 -12.82 -10.06 -0.22
C ASP A 60 -12.50 -10.86 -1.49
N ALA A 61 -11.24 -11.33 -1.61
CA ALA A 61 -10.80 -12.12 -2.76
C ALA A 61 -11.16 -13.61 -2.67
N SER A 62 -11.66 -14.09 -1.52
CA SER A 62 -11.99 -15.50 -1.31
C SER A 62 -13.29 -15.93 -1.99
N GLU A 63 -14.15 -14.98 -2.37
CA GLU A 63 -15.43 -15.25 -2.99
C GLU A 63 -15.36 -15.17 -4.53
N LYS A 64 -16.15 -15.98 -5.21
CA LYS A 64 -16.28 -15.95 -6.67
C LYS A 64 -16.83 -14.61 -7.19
N SER A 65 -17.62 -13.93 -6.36
CA SER A 65 -18.11 -12.58 -6.59
C SER A 65 -17.62 -11.72 -5.42
N PRO A 66 -16.54 -10.94 -5.59
CA PRO A 66 -15.93 -10.20 -4.50
C PRO A 66 -16.92 -9.24 -3.84
N ALA A 67 -17.17 -9.44 -2.54
CA ALA A 67 -18.04 -8.57 -1.76
C ALA A 67 -17.24 -7.38 -1.22
N PRO A 68 -17.85 -6.16 -1.17
CA PRO A 68 -17.22 -5.01 -0.53
C PRO A 68 -16.98 -5.25 0.96
N LEU A 69 -15.79 -4.89 1.44
CA LEU A 69 -15.43 -4.92 2.85
C LEU A 69 -15.78 -3.57 3.47
N SER A 70 -16.73 -3.56 4.41
CA SER A 70 -17.21 -2.34 5.08
C SER A 70 -16.41 -1.98 6.33
N ASP A 71 -15.61 -2.88 6.86
CA ASP A 71 -14.81 -2.72 8.08
C ASP A 71 -13.44 -2.06 7.85
N ILE A 72 -13.10 -1.76 6.60
CA ILE A 72 -11.91 -0.98 6.25
C ILE A 72 -12.35 0.42 5.81
N SER A 73 -11.83 1.45 6.49
CA SER A 73 -12.08 2.82 6.08
C SER A 73 -11.57 3.08 4.65
N THR A 74 -12.44 3.58 3.79
CA THR A 74 -12.08 3.98 2.43
C THR A 74 -11.39 5.34 2.37
N VAL A 75 -11.54 6.15 3.42
CA VAL A 75 -11.03 7.53 3.49
C VAL A 75 -9.74 7.61 4.31
N SER A 76 -9.64 6.84 5.40
CA SER A 76 -8.47 6.85 6.29
C SER A 76 -7.88 5.44 6.39
N ASN A 77 -7.00 5.11 5.46
CA ASN A 77 -6.28 3.85 5.41
C ASN A 77 -4.82 4.06 4.99
N THR A 78 -4.01 3.03 5.07
CA THR A 78 -2.58 3.09 4.75
C THR A 78 -2.31 3.53 3.30
N LEU A 79 -3.16 3.12 2.35
CA LEU A 79 -3.03 3.48 0.94
C LEU A 79 -3.31 4.95 0.70
N THR A 80 -4.38 5.49 1.30
CA THR A 80 -4.70 6.92 1.19
C THR A 80 -3.59 7.77 1.79
N ARG A 81 -3.05 7.37 2.95
CA ARG A 81 -1.92 8.08 3.59
C ARG A 81 -0.67 8.02 2.73
N ALA A 82 -0.34 6.86 2.16
CA ALA A 82 0.82 6.72 1.27
C ALA A 82 0.69 7.59 0.01
N TYR A 83 -0.50 7.65 -0.58
CA TYR A 83 -0.77 8.52 -1.72
C TYR A 83 -0.60 10.00 -1.35
N GLU A 84 -1.22 10.47 -0.25
CA GLU A 84 -1.15 11.87 0.18
C GLU A 84 0.27 12.27 0.54
N TRP A 85 1.01 11.39 1.23
CA TRP A 85 2.41 11.61 1.51
C TRP A 85 3.23 11.77 0.22
N TYR A 86 3.10 10.84 -0.73
CA TYR A 86 3.80 10.90 -2.01
C TYR A 86 3.49 12.19 -2.79
N ALA A 87 2.21 12.55 -2.84
CA ALA A 87 1.77 13.77 -3.49
C ALA A 87 2.34 15.03 -2.83
N SER A 88 2.49 15.04 -1.50
CA SER A 88 3.12 16.15 -0.76
C SER A 88 4.60 16.31 -1.07
N GLN A 89 5.31 15.20 -1.31
CA GLN A 89 6.75 15.21 -1.59
C GLN A 89 7.06 15.60 -3.05
N THR A 90 6.21 15.22 -3.99
CA THR A 90 6.50 15.31 -5.43
C THR A 90 5.65 16.33 -6.18
N GLY A 91 4.52 16.73 -5.61
CA GLY A 91 3.47 17.48 -6.32
C GLY A 91 2.67 16.62 -7.31
N PHE A 92 3.04 15.34 -7.51
CA PHE A 92 2.34 14.44 -8.43
C PHE A 92 1.08 13.88 -7.78
N ARG A 93 -0.07 14.28 -8.29
CA ARG A 93 -1.39 14.00 -7.72
C ARG A 93 -2.34 13.43 -8.79
N PRO A 94 -2.05 12.24 -9.33
CA PRO A 94 -2.89 11.65 -10.37
C PRO A 94 -4.26 11.24 -9.82
N ARG A 95 -5.28 11.33 -10.65
CA ARG A 95 -6.60 10.74 -10.34
C ARG A 95 -6.50 9.23 -10.43
N LEU A 96 -6.75 8.54 -9.31
CA LEU A 96 -6.68 7.09 -9.19
C LEU A 96 -7.95 6.50 -8.59
N LEU A 97 -8.48 5.49 -9.25
CA LEU A 97 -9.42 4.55 -8.66
C LEU A 97 -8.66 3.26 -8.33
N LEU A 98 -8.58 2.92 -7.06
CA LEU A 98 -7.87 1.74 -6.56
C LEU A 98 -8.86 0.76 -5.94
N ARG A 99 -8.95 -0.43 -6.50
CA ARG A 99 -9.66 -1.57 -5.92
C ARG A 99 -8.66 -2.56 -5.36
N VAL A 100 -8.84 -2.93 -4.11
CA VAL A 100 -7.97 -3.88 -3.42
C VAL A 100 -8.76 -5.14 -3.11
N TYR A 101 -8.35 -6.25 -3.69
CA TYR A 101 -8.91 -7.56 -3.42
C TYR A 101 -8.02 -8.25 -2.39
N LYS A 102 -8.55 -8.39 -1.16
CA LYS A 102 -7.83 -8.90 0.00
C LYS A 102 -7.72 -10.41 -0.01
N GLY A 103 -6.54 -10.94 -0.28
CA GLY A 103 -6.19 -12.35 -0.16
C GLY A 103 -5.28 -12.64 1.05
N VAL A 104 -4.62 -11.59 1.60
CA VAL A 104 -3.80 -11.68 2.81
C VAL A 104 -4.67 -11.42 4.03
N THR A 105 -4.65 -12.35 4.99
CA THR A 105 -5.41 -12.24 6.24
C THR A 105 -5.03 -10.98 7.01
N ARG A 106 -6.03 -10.17 7.37
CA ARG A 106 -5.84 -8.93 8.14
C ARG A 106 -5.61 -9.23 9.61
N GLY A 107 -4.78 -8.42 10.25
CA GLY A 107 -4.50 -8.52 11.68
C GLY A 107 -3.64 -9.73 12.08
N ALA A 108 -3.14 -10.50 11.13
CA ALA A 108 -2.33 -11.69 11.37
C ALA A 108 -0.82 -11.43 11.40
N GLY A 109 -0.39 -10.17 11.39
CA GLY A 109 1.04 -9.82 11.38
C GLY A 109 1.75 -10.07 10.05
N LEU A 110 1.01 -10.36 8.98
CA LEU A 110 1.57 -10.69 7.66
C LEU A 110 2.00 -9.46 6.83
N GLY A 111 1.78 -8.25 7.33
CA GLY A 111 2.23 -7.01 6.69
C GLY A 111 1.54 -6.66 5.38
N GLY A 112 0.36 -7.22 5.10
CA GLY A 112 -0.36 -7.00 3.83
C GLY A 112 -0.67 -5.54 3.55
N GLY A 113 -1.10 -4.77 4.56
CA GLY A 113 -1.38 -3.34 4.41
C GLY A 113 -0.15 -2.52 4.04
N SER A 114 0.99 -2.78 4.69
CA SER A 114 2.27 -2.12 4.37
C SER A 114 2.79 -2.53 2.99
N ALA A 115 2.65 -3.80 2.62
CA ALA A 115 3.00 -4.27 1.29
C ALA A 115 2.17 -3.60 0.20
N ASN A 116 0.87 -3.41 0.43
CA ASN A 116 -0.02 -2.68 -0.48
C ASN A 116 0.41 -1.22 -0.64
N ALA A 117 0.75 -0.53 0.47
CA ALA A 117 1.26 0.84 0.43
C ALA A 117 2.57 0.95 -0.36
N ALA A 118 3.53 0.06 -0.12
CA ALA A 118 4.78 0.01 -0.87
C ALA A 118 4.56 -0.27 -2.36
N THR A 119 3.60 -1.14 -2.69
CA THR A 119 3.22 -1.42 -4.08
C THR A 119 2.62 -0.17 -4.75
N LEU A 120 1.75 0.56 -4.06
CA LEU A 120 1.20 1.82 -4.56
C LEU A 120 2.29 2.87 -4.77
N LEU A 121 3.21 3.03 -3.83
CA LEU A 121 4.32 4.00 -3.95
C LEU A 121 5.21 3.69 -5.17
N LYS A 122 5.54 2.43 -5.40
CA LYS A 122 6.28 2.01 -6.60
C LYS A 122 5.54 2.34 -7.90
N TYR A 123 4.22 2.11 -7.91
CA TYR A 123 3.38 2.48 -9.04
C TYR A 123 3.40 3.99 -9.29
N LEU A 124 3.18 4.80 -8.24
CA LEU A 124 3.21 6.28 -8.34
C LEU A 124 4.56 6.79 -8.83
N GLN A 125 5.65 6.22 -8.32
CA GLN A 125 7.02 6.55 -8.74
C GLN A 125 7.21 6.31 -10.25
N SER A 126 6.79 5.15 -10.74
CA SER A 126 6.85 4.80 -12.17
C SER A 126 6.02 5.74 -13.03
N GLU A 127 4.79 6.07 -12.60
CA GLU A 127 3.93 7.00 -13.35
C GLU A 127 4.46 8.43 -13.31
N ALA A 128 4.98 8.89 -12.18
CA ALA A 128 5.62 10.20 -12.04
C ALA A 128 6.81 10.34 -12.99
N GLY A 129 7.67 9.32 -13.09
CA GLY A 129 8.81 9.28 -14.00
C GLY A 129 8.38 9.42 -15.47
N LYS A 130 7.29 8.79 -15.89
CA LYS A 130 6.72 8.95 -17.24
C LYS A 130 6.25 10.39 -17.53
N ASN A 131 5.95 11.15 -16.48
CA ASN A 131 5.56 12.56 -16.55
C ASN A 131 6.72 13.53 -16.31
N GLY A 132 7.96 13.03 -16.31
CA GLY A 132 9.17 13.85 -16.14
C GLY A 132 9.42 14.33 -14.71
N ILE A 133 8.74 13.74 -13.72
CA ILE A 133 8.95 14.05 -12.30
C ILE A 133 10.09 13.17 -11.77
N PRO A 134 11.12 13.75 -11.13
CA PRO A 134 12.24 12.99 -10.59
C PRO A 134 11.77 11.95 -9.57
N GLU A 135 12.44 10.82 -9.56
CA GLU A 135 12.21 9.77 -8.57
C GLU A 135 12.62 10.25 -7.18
N LEU A 136 11.83 9.91 -6.18
CA LEU A 136 12.23 10.07 -4.78
C LEU A 136 13.34 9.08 -4.45
N PRO A 137 14.38 9.50 -3.70
CA PRO A 137 15.40 8.59 -3.21
C PRO A 137 14.78 7.44 -2.40
N GLN A 138 15.39 6.26 -2.51
CA GLN A 138 14.85 5.07 -1.87
C GLN A 138 14.83 5.16 -0.34
N ASP A 139 15.81 5.83 0.25
CA ASP A 139 15.87 6.11 1.69
C ASP A 139 14.69 6.96 2.16
N VAL A 140 14.24 7.93 1.36
CA VAL A 140 13.05 8.74 1.67
C VAL A 140 11.77 7.89 1.67
N LEU A 141 11.67 6.92 0.74
CA LEU A 141 10.51 6.01 0.64
C LEU A 141 10.45 4.98 1.79
N LEU A 142 11.55 4.73 2.48
CA LEU A 142 11.65 3.69 3.53
C LEU A 142 11.46 4.25 4.95
N HIS A 143 11.48 5.56 5.14
CA HIS A 143 11.40 6.18 6.48
C HIS A 143 9.97 6.59 6.90
N GLU A 144 8.96 6.27 6.11
CA GLU A 144 7.53 6.45 6.40
C GLU A 144 6.84 5.06 6.54
#